data_554c8b3479335d93a7bfc1b80a218bd0
#
_entry.id   554c8b3479335d93a7bfc1b80a218bd0
#
_cell.length_a   1.000
_cell.length_b   1.000
_cell.length_c   1.000
_cell.angle_alpha   90.00
_cell.angle_beta   90.00
_cell.angle_gamma   90.00
#
_symmetry.space_group_name_H-M   'P 1'
#
loop_
_entity.id
_entity.type
_entity.pdbx_description
1 polymer ?
#
loop_
_entity_poly.entity_id
_entity_poly.type
_entity_poly.pdbx_seq_one_letter_code
_entity_poly.pdbx_strand_id
1 'polypeptide(L)'
;MESLNVTLETQPRRAVAHLRGEIDLATAELLKTSLDTMIEGPSVSVLELDLSQVSFIDCSGLRVLLAVKRSLQRRGGTLSLAHLSPSAERLLAAAGLDDHLVQRARGRGPLTPA
;
A
#
# COMPACT_ATOMS: atom_id res chain seq x y z
N MET A 1 -3.19 -12.22 18.96
CA MET A 1 -2.36 -11.55 17.96
C MET A 1 -2.99 -11.70 16.58
N GLU A 2 -3.12 -10.60 15.87
CA GLU A 2 -3.74 -10.65 14.56
C GLU A 2 -2.74 -11.04 13.50
N SER A 3 -3.12 -11.97 12.65
CA SER A 3 -2.32 -12.23 11.48
C SER A 3 -2.72 -11.27 10.39
N LEU A 4 -1.85 -11.13 9.40
CA LEU A 4 -2.11 -10.23 8.28
C LEU A 4 -3.02 -10.90 7.28
N ASN A 5 -4.04 -10.15 6.84
CA ASN A 5 -4.95 -10.56 5.79
C ASN A 5 -4.84 -9.60 4.62
N VAL A 6 -4.76 -10.14 3.41
CA VAL A 6 -4.70 -9.34 2.20
C VAL A 6 -5.85 -9.76 1.29
N THR A 7 -6.75 -8.84 1.01
CA THR A 7 -7.89 -9.10 0.13
C THR A 7 -7.76 -8.24 -1.11
N LEU A 8 -8.00 -8.83 -2.27
CA LEU A 8 -7.81 -8.17 -3.54
C LEU A 8 -9.11 -7.81 -4.23
N GLU A 9 -9.13 -6.62 -4.81
CA GLU A 9 -10.13 -6.26 -5.82
C GLU A 9 -9.38 -5.91 -7.08
N THR A 10 -9.72 -6.55 -8.19
CA THR A 10 -9.05 -6.27 -9.45
C THR A 10 -10.01 -5.63 -10.43
N GLN A 11 -9.51 -4.64 -11.12
CA GLN A 11 -10.20 -3.95 -12.20
C GLN A 11 -9.23 -3.84 -13.35
N PRO A 12 -9.69 -3.53 -14.55
CA PRO A 12 -8.75 -3.36 -15.66
C PRO A 12 -7.70 -2.31 -15.29
N ARG A 13 -6.43 -2.71 -15.31
CA ARG A 13 -5.28 -1.85 -15.12
C ARG A 13 -5.12 -1.31 -13.70
N ARG A 14 -5.99 -1.71 -12.79
CA ARG A 14 -5.96 -1.22 -11.42
C ARG A 14 -6.26 -2.35 -10.46
N ALA A 15 -5.54 -2.40 -9.38
CA ALA A 15 -5.80 -3.37 -8.32
C ALA A 15 -5.85 -2.63 -6.98
N VAL A 16 -6.75 -3.08 -6.12
CA VAL A 16 -6.85 -2.55 -4.76
C VAL A 16 -6.61 -3.69 -3.80
N ALA A 17 -5.68 -3.49 -2.89
CA ALA A 17 -5.40 -4.48 -1.85
C ALA A 17 -5.87 -3.91 -0.52
N HIS A 18 -6.74 -4.64 0.13
CA HIS A 18 -7.21 -4.29 1.46
C HIS A 18 -6.40 -5.08 2.48
N LEU A 19 -5.63 -4.37 3.28
CA LEU A 19 -4.76 -4.98 4.27
C LEU A 19 -5.40 -4.90 5.63
N ARG A 20 -5.34 -5.99 6.39
CA ARG A 20 -5.97 -6.04 7.70
C ARG A 20 -5.06 -6.78 8.66
N GLY A 21 -4.84 -6.20 9.83
CA GLY A 21 -4.06 -6.83 10.86
C GLY A 21 -2.76 -6.12 11.12
N GLU A 22 -1.74 -6.87 11.49
CA GLU A 22 -0.45 -6.31 11.88
C GLU A 22 0.57 -6.53 10.77
N ILE A 23 1.32 -5.49 10.47
CA ILE A 23 2.41 -5.56 9.49
C ILE A 23 3.72 -5.33 10.26
N ASP A 24 4.41 -6.42 10.56
CA ASP A 24 5.64 -6.38 11.31
C ASP A 24 6.65 -7.32 10.65
N LEU A 25 7.76 -7.56 11.32
CA LEU A 25 8.80 -8.41 10.76
C LEU A 25 8.27 -9.81 10.44
N ALA A 26 7.38 -10.33 11.28
CA ALA A 26 6.85 -11.68 11.08
C ALA A 26 5.95 -11.79 9.86
N THR A 27 5.24 -10.70 9.49
CA THR A 27 4.29 -10.74 8.39
C THR A 27 4.81 -10.04 7.13
N ALA A 28 5.98 -9.40 7.21
CA ALA A 28 6.51 -8.63 6.09
C ALA A 28 6.73 -9.48 4.84
N GLU A 29 7.20 -10.71 5.04
CA GLU A 29 7.45 -11.62 3.93
C GLU A 29 6.15 -11.98 3.21
N LEU A 30 5.11 -12.27 3.97
CA LEU A 30 3.81 -12.56 3.40
C LEU A 30 3.28 -11.36 2.61
N LEU A 31 3.41 -10.18 3.18
CA LEU A 31 2.97 -8.96 2.51
C LEU A 31 3.70 -8.77 1.20
N LYS A 32 5.03 -8.91 1.23
CA LYS A 32 5.83 -8.72 0.03
C LYS A 32 5.45 -9.71 -1.06
N THR A 33 5.33 -10.98 -0.70
CA THR A 33 4.96 -12.02 -1.66
C THR A 33 3.59 -11.76 -2.26
N SER A 34 2.63 -11.39 -1.42
CA SER A 34 1.27 -11.12 -1.89
C SER A 34 1.24 -9.95 -2.87
N LEU A 35 1.93 -8.86 -2.53
CA LEU A 35 1.91 -7.68 -3.40
C LEU A 35 2.72 -7.90 -4.67
N ASP A 36 3.86 -8.60 -4.57
CA ASP A 36 4.65 -8.91 -5.76
C ASP A 36 3.85 -9.76 -6.75
N THR A 37 3.11 -10.73 -6.23
CA THR A 37 2.27 -11.57 -7.08
C THR A 37 1.22 -10.73 -7.81
N MET A 38 0.65 -9.75 -7.12
CA MET A 38 -0.35 -8.89 -7.74
C MET A 38 0.22 -8.06 -8.87
N ILE A 39 1.41 -7.51 -8.69
CA ILE A 39 1.97 -6.62 -9.70
C ILE A 39 2.67 -7.35 -10.82
N GLU A 40 2.85 -8.67 -10.69
CA GLU A 40 3.38 -9.46 -11.80
C GLU A 40 2.38 -9.61 -12.92
N GLY A 41 1.12 -9.37 -12.63
CA GLY A 41 0.11 -9.41 -13.67
C GLY A 41 0.41 -8.38 -14.75
N PRO A 42 0.08 -8.70 -16.00
CA PRO A 42 0.52 -7.87 -17.12
C PRO A 42 -0.14 -6.51 -17.19
N SER A 43 -1.25 -6.32 -16.54
CA SER A 43 -2.04 -5.11 -16.76
C SER A 43 -2.12 -4.17 -15.60
N VAL A 44 -1.51 -4.49 -14.46
CA VAL A 44 -1.66 -3.62 -13.31
C VAL A 44 -0.74 -2.43 -13.45
N SER A 45 -1.32 -1.26 -13.65
CA SER A 45 -0.55 -0.03 -13.69
C SER A 45 -0.76 0.83 -12.45
N VAL A 46 -1.83 0.58 -11.70
CA VAL A 46 -2.08 1.29 -10.44
C VAL A 46 -2.38 0.24 -9.37
N LEU A 47 -1.61 0.27 -8.30
CA LEU A 47 -1.89 -0.54 -7.12
C LEU A 47 -2.22 0.39 -5.97
N GLU A 48 -3.43 0.28 -5.48
CA GLU A 48 -3.87 1.07 -4.35
C GLU A 48 -3.95 0.18 -3.12
N LEU A 49 -3.40 0.62 -2.01
CA LEU A 49 -3.43 -0.13 -0.77
C LEU A 49 -4.35 0.56 0.22
N ASP A 50 -5.33 -0.18 0.69
CA ASP A 50 -6.25 0.32 1.72
C ASP A 50 -5.71 -0.15 3.07
N LEU A 51 -5.28 0.80 3.87
CA LEU A 51 -4.66 0.52 5.17
C LEU A 51 -5.57 0.86 6.34
N SER A 52 -6.86 1.02 6.09
CA SER A 52 -7.79 1.41 7.15
C SER A 52 -7.89 0.37 8.27
N GLN A 53 -7.65 -0.89 7.95
CA GLN A 53 -7.77 -1.98 8.91
C GLN A 53 -6.42 -2.45 9.45
N VAL A 54 -5.36 -1.70 9.21
CA VAL A 54 -4.04 -2.04 9.72
C VAL A 54 -3.92 -1.52 11.15
N SER A 55 -3.86 -2.45 12.10
CA SER A 55 -3.80 -2.09 13.51
C SER A 55 -2.39 -1.73 13.96
N PHE A 56 -1.38 -2.21 13.24
CA PHE A 56 0.01 -1.94 13.58
C PHE A 56 0.87 -2.07 12.32
N ILE A 57 1.82 -1.17 12.17
CA ILE A 57 2.81 -1.28 11.10
C ILE A 57 4.12 -0.70 11.62
N ASP A 58 5.23 -1.39 11.34
CA ASP A 58 6.56 -0.94 11.73
C ASP A 58 7.42 -0.72 10.48
N CYS A 59 8.71 -0.48 10.70
CA CYS A 59 9.61 -0.20 9.58
C CYS A 59 9.80 -1.37 8.64
N SER A 60 9.60 -2.60 9.13
CA SER A 60 9.67 -3.77 8.25
C SER A 60 8.59 -3.70 7.19
N GLY A 61 7.37 -3.33 7.59
CA GLY A 61 6.29 -3.14 6.65
C GLY A 61 6.55 -1.99 5.69
N LEU A 62 7.06 -0.89 6.23
CA LEU A 62 7.35 0.27 5.39
C LEU A 62 8.36 -0.07 4.30
N ARG A 63 9.38 -0.87 4.62
CA ARG A 63 10.36 -1.29 3.62
C ARG A 63 9.72 -2.08 2.49
N VAL A 64 8.76 -2.93 2.82
CA VAL A 64 8.04 -3.69 1.81
C VAL A 64 7.28 -2.75 0.89
N LEU A 65 6.58 -1.77 1.45
CA LEU A 65 5.81 -0.83 0.64
C LEU A 65 6.72 -0.05 -0.30
N LEU A 66 7.89 0.36 0.18
CA LEU A 66 8.84 1.07 -0.66
C LEU A 66 9.40 0.19 -1.76
N ALA A 67 9.67 -1.07 -1.46
CA ALA A 67 10.19 -2.01 -2.46
C ALA A 67 9.16 -2.26 -3.56
N VAL A 68 7.90 -2.42 -3.18
CA VAL A 68 6.82 -2.62 -4.14
C VAL A 68 6.62 -1.38 -4.99
N LYS A 69 6.69 -0.21 -4.37
CA LYS A 69 6.60 1.04 -5.12
C LYS A 69 7.66 1.12 -6.19
N ARG A 70 8.90 0.80 -5.85
CA ARG A 70 9.99 0.83 -6.82
C ARG A 70 9.78 -0.16 -7.95
N SER A 71 9.32 -1.36 -7.62
CA SER A 71 9.05 -2.36 -8.64
C SER A 71 8.00 -1.90 -9.63
N LEU A 72 6.93 -1.27 -9.12
CA LEU A 72 5.89 -0.74 -9.99
C LEU A 72 6.41 0.40 -10.84
N GLN A 73 7.19 1.30 -10.26
CA GLN A 73 7.72 2.44 -11.01
C GLN A 73 8.59 1.99 -12.17
N ARG A 74 9.37 0.92 -11.99
CA ARG A 74 10.19 0.39 -13.08
C ARG A 74 9.35 -0.10 -14.25
N ARG A 75 8.10 -0.42 -14.00
CA ARG A 75 7.18 -0.91 -15.02
C ARG A 75 6.22 0.19 -15.49
N GLY A 76 6.46 1.42 -15.07
CA GLY A 76 5.59 2.53 -15.44
C GLY A 76 4.32 2.63 -14.62
N GLY A 77 4.22 1.85 -13.54
CA GLY A 77 3.04 1.89 -12.69
C GLY A 77 3.22 2.77 -11.48
N THR A 78 2.17 2.88 -10.69
CA THR A 78 2.18 3.69 -9.48
C THR A 78 1.58 2.93 -8.32
N LEU A 79 2.09 3.22 -7.13
CA LEU A 79 1.56 2.73 -5.88
C LEU A 79 0.95 3.90 -5.13
N SER A 80 -0.25 3.73 -4.62
CA SER A 80 -0.86 4.74 -3.77
C SER A 80 -1.40 4.10 -2.50
N LEU A 81 -1.39 4.86 -1.41
CA LEU A 81 -1.95 4.42 -0.15
C LEU A 81 -3.19 5.22 0.13
N ALA A 82 -4.24 4.54 0.56
CA ALA A 82 -5.51 5.18 0.84
C ALA A 82 -6.03 4.72 2.20
N HIS A 83 -6.86 5.55 2.81
CA HIS A 83 -7.57 5.18 4.03
C HIS A 83 -6.63 4.71 5.13
N LEU A 84 -5.68 5.57 5.49
CA LEU A 84 -4.68 5.20 6.49
C LEU A 84 -5.29 5.04 7.87
N SER A 85 -4.93 3.96 8.55
CA SER A 85 -5.23 3.83 9.96
C SER A 85 -4.38 4.81 10.76
N PRO A 86 -4.73 5.10 12.01
CA PRO A 86 -3.88 5.97 12.83
C PRO A 86 -2.45 5.47 12.96
N SER A 87 -2.26 4.16 13.07
CA SER A 87 -0.91 3.59 13.14
C SER A 87 -0.12 3.86 11.87
N ALA A 88 -0.75 3.67 10.73
CA ALA A 88 -0.08 3.91 9.45
C ALA A 88 0.24 5.39 9.27
N GLU A 89 -0.70 6.25 9.64
CA GLU A 89 -0.48 7.68 9.55
C GLU A 89 0.71 8.13 10.38
N ARG A 90 0.79 7.64 11.61
CA ARG A 90 1.87 8.03 12.51
C ARG A 90 3.23 7.59 11.98
N LEU A 91 3.29 6.36 11.47
CA LEU A 91 4.56 5.85 10.97
C LEU A 91 5.03 6.61 9.74
N LEU A 92 4.12 6.86 8.80
CA LEU A 92 4.48 7.58 7.58
C LEU A 92 4.90 9.00 7.88
N ALA A 93 4.21 9.66 8.78
CA ALA A 93 4.57 11.02 9.17
C ALA A 93 5.93 11.04 9.86
N ALA A 94 6.18 10.11 10.78
CA ALA A 94 7.44 10.03 11.49
C ALA A 94 8.61 9.74 10.56
N ALA A 95 8.37 8.96 9.51
CA ALA A 95 9.40 8.63 8.53
C ALA A 95 9.55 9.70 7.45
N GLY A 96 8.68 10.69 7.41
CA GLY A 96 8.72 11.74 6.41
C GLY A 96 8.33 11.26 5.02
N LEU A 97 7.52 10.22 4.94
CA LEU A 97 7.20 9.59 3.67
C LEU A 97 5.76 9.77 3.23
N ASP A 98 4.95 10.47 4.01
CA ASP A 98 3.55 10.63 3.65
C ASP A 98 3.39 11.35 2.31
N ASP A 99 4.26 12.30 1.99
CA ASP A 99 4.19 12.98 0.69
C ASP A 99 4.61 12.08 -0.46
N HIS A 100 5.36 11.04 -0.19
CA HIS A 100 5.90 10.17 -1.23
C HIS A 100 5.00 8.98 -1.52
N LEU A 101 4.24 8.54 -0.54
CA LEU A 101 3.46 7.31 -0.68
C LEU A 101 1.96 7.56 -0.70
N VAL A 102 1.50 8.56 0.05
CA VAL A 102 0.07 8.75 0.22
C VAL A 102 -0.48 9.54 -0.95
N GLN A 103 -1.47 8.95 -1.61
CA GLN A 103 -2.27 9.64 -2.60
C GLN A 103 -3.55 10.00 -1.89
N ARG A 104 -3.58 11.16 -1.32
CA ARG A 104 -4.76 11.52 -0.57
C ARG A 104 -5.94 11.73 -1.49
N ALA A 105 -7.06 11.63 -0.91
CA ALA A 105 -8.27 11.89 -1.64
C ALA A 105 -8.28 13.29 -2.20
N ARG A 106 -7.35 14.07 -1.80
CA ARG A 106 -7.22 15.27 -2.54
C ARG A 106 -7.00 14.88 -3.97
N GLY A 107 -6.62 14.25 -3.70
CA GLY A 107 -6.58 13.93 -4.73
C GLY A 107 -7.66 13.49 -5.11
N ARG A 108 -7.93 13.55 -4.57
CA ARG A 108 -8.63 13.15 -4.94
C ARG A 108 -9.28 13.64 -5.25
N GLY A 109 -8.84 14.08 -5.07
CA GLY A 109 -9.42 14.58 -5.42
C GLY A 109 -9.63 15.15 -5.74
N PRO A 110 -9.69 15.41 -5.66
CA PRO A 110 -9.90 16.02 -6.12
C PRO A 110 -9.80 16.46 -6.58
N LEU A 111 -9.42 16.46 -6.61
CA LEU A 111 -9.38 16.91 -6.95
C LEU A 111 -9.53 17.11 -7.52
N THR A 112 -9.57 17.03 -7.68
CA THR A 112 -9.73 17.32 -8.17
C THR A 112 -9.66 17.74 -8.60
N PRO A 113 -9.58 18.05 -8.86
CA PRO A 113 -9.51 18.59 -9.26
C PRO A 113 -9.60 18.94 -9.49
N ALA A 114 -9.55 19.06 -9.66
CA ALA A 114 -9.66 19.33 -9.75
C ALA A 114 -9.69 19.55 -9.78
#